data_8c343076204289956269cf63ded4782c
#
_entry.id   8c343076204289956269cf63ded4782c
#
_cell.length_a   1.000
_cell.length_b   1.000
_cell.length_c   1.000
_cell.angle_alpha   90.00
_cell.angle_beta   90.00
_cell.angle_gamma   90.00
#
_symmetry.space_group_name_H-M   'P 1'
#
loop_
_entity.id
_entity.type
_entity.pdbx_description
1 polymer ?
#
loop_
_entity_poly.entity_id
_entity_poly.type
_entity_poly.pdbx_seq_one_letter_code
_entity_poly.pdbx_strand_id
1 'polypeptide(L)'
;ILDGHKLSWHGERVKRWQDGERIAPVTIDCSLTQACTYKCVYCYGQLQQNKGKQFSADIISRFLDDCAEIGVKAISFVSDGESTCSPHLYDAILKGKQNGLDMALGTNGYLLKDERLLEILPALTYLRFNITAANPERYAEIHGCQRECIHKVVSTIRQCMVLKKIHNLEV
;
A
#
# COMPACT_ATOMS: atom_id res chain seq x y z
N ILE A 1 1.87 6.97 -16.57
CA ILE A 1 1.87 5.89 -17.58
C ILE A 1 2.57 4.72 -16.94
N LEU A 2 1.83 3.62 -16.72
CA LEU A 2 2.40 2.35 -16.26
C LEU A 2 3.02 1.67 -17.48
N ASP A 3 4.28 1.97 -17.75
CA ASP A 3 5.01 1.26 -18.77
C ASP A 3 5.60 -0.02 -18.16
N GLY A 4 5.50 -1.12 -18.90
CA GLY A 4 5.94 -2.44 -18.43
C GLY A 4 7.48 -2.58 -18.30
N HIS A 5 8.24 -1.56 -18.65
CA HIS A 5 9.70 -1.58 -18.70
C HIS A 5 10.34 -0.83 -17.52
N LYS A 6 9.83 -1.02 -16.31
CA LYS A 6 10.36 -0.35 -15.10
C LYS A 6 11.88 -0.44 -14.96
N LEU A 7 12.48 -1.54 -15.35
CA LEU A 7 13.94 -1.74 -15.26
C LEU A 7 14.71 -0.84 -16.23
N SER A 8 14.12 -0.40 -17.35
CA SER A 8 14.79 0.49 -18.30
C SER A 8 15.09 1.88 -17.70
N TRP A 9 14.28 2.33 -16.75
CA TRP A 9 14.50 3.57 -16.00
C TRP A 9 15.64 3.48 -14.98
N HIS A 10 16.12 2.27 -14.71
CA HIS A 10 17.18 1.96 -13.76
C HIS A 10 18.35 1.22 -14.43
N GLY A 11 18.65 1.55 -15.68
CA GLY A 11 19.63 0.84 -16.52
C GLY A 11 21.01 0.69 -15.88
N GLU A 12 21.50 1.72 -15.20
CA GLU A 12 22.78 1.66 -14.47
C GLU A 12 22.73 0.63 -13.34
N ARG A 13 21.63 0.58 -12.57
CA ARG A 13 21.47 -0.42 -11.51
C ARG A 13 21.40 -1.83 -12.08
N VAL A 14 20.69 -2.02 -13.20
CA VAL A 14 20.62 -3.31 -13.90
C VAL A 14 22.00 -3.74 -14.37
N LYS A 15 22.79 -2.81 -14.95
CA LYS A 15 24.16 -3.09 -15.37
C LYS A 15 25.03 -3.54 -14.19
N ARG A 16 25.03 -2.80 -13.09
CA ARG A 16 25.79 -3.16 -11.89
C ARG A 16 25.43 -4.57 -11.39
N TRP A 17 24.15 -4.92 -11.39
CA TRP A 17 23.70 -6.26 -11.06
C TRP A 17 24.24 -7.32 -12.04
N GLN A 18 24.23 -7.04 -13.35
CA GLN A 18 24.78 -7.93 -14.37
C GLN A 18 26.31 -8.11 -14.20
N ASP A 19 26.99 -7.06 -13.73
CA ASP A 19 28.43 -7.09 -13.41
C ASP A 19 28.73 -7.82 -12.07
N GLY A 20 27.72 -8.40 -11.41
CA GLY A 20 27.84 -9.17 -10.17
C GLY A 20 27.84 -8.35 -8.89
N GLU A 21 27.55 -7.07 -8.95
CA GLU A 21 27.45 -6.24 -7.75
C GLU A 21 26.17 -6.55 -6.95
N ARG A 22 26.26 -6.42 -5.64
CA ARG A 22 25.06 -6.40 -4.77
C ARG A 22 24.35 -5.06 -4.91
N ILE A 23 23.13 -5.11 -5.38
CA ILE A 23 22.27 -3.93 -5.50
C ILE A 23 21.02 -4.05 -4.63
N ALA A 24 20.51 -2.93 -4.13
CA ALA A 24 19.20 -2.90 -3.49
C ALA A 24 18.08 -3.06 -4.54
N PRO A 25 16.93 -3.67 -4.19
CA PRO A 25 15.75 -3.66 -5.04
C PRO A 25 15.29 -2.22 -5.31
N VAL A 26 14.61 -1.99 -6.44
CA VAL A 26 14.04 -0.68 -6.75
C VAL A 26 12.82 -0.43 -5.86
N THR A 27 11.94 -1.41 -5.76
CA THR A 27 10.69 -1.35 -4.99
C THR A 27 10.58 -2.57 -4.09
N ILE A 28 10.04 -2.39 -2.91
CA ILE A 28 9.69 -3.47 -1.99
C ILE A 28 8.19 -3.43 -1.72
N ASP A 29 7.50 -4.56 -1.95
CA ASP A 29 6.16 -4.79 -1.47
C ASP A 29 6.24 -5.27 -0.02
N CYS A 30 5.58 -4.57 0.90
CA CYS A 30 5.66 -4.82 2.34
C CYS A 30 4.28 -4.96 2.95
N SER A 31 4.07 -6.02 3.72
CA SER A 31 2.90 -6.19 4.56
C SER A 31 3.20 -5.70 5.97
N LEU A 32 2.39 -4.78 6.48
CA LEU A 32 2.51 -4.30 7.87
C LEU A 32 1.86 -5.24 8.87
N THR A 33 0.86 -6.00 8.43
CA THR A 33 0.09 -6.92 9.25
C THR A 33 -0.56 -7.99 8.39
N GLN A 34 -0.77 -9.16 8.98
CA GLN A 34 -1.55 -10.24 8.35
C GLN A 34 -3.05 -10.17 8.67
N ALA A 35 -3.47 -9.24 9.55
CA ALA A 35 -4.88 -8.99 9.79
C ALA A 35 -5.56 -8.40 8.56
N CYS A 36 -6.79 -8.80 8.29
CA CYS A 36 -7.60 -8.26 7.21
C CYS A 36 -9.06 -8.21 7.64
N THR A 37 -9.76 -7.16 7.24
CA THR A 37 -11.21 -7.00 7.47
C THR A 37 -12.06 -7.86 6.55
N TYR A 38 -11.49 -8.37 5.44
CA TYR A 38 -12.19 -9.13 4.42
C TYR A 38 -11.67 -10.56 4.31
N LYS A 39 -12.47 -11.42 3.66
CA LYS A 39 -12.14 -12.82 3.35
C LYS A 39 -12.35 -13.10 1.86
N CYS A 40 -11.68 -12.32 1.02
CA CYS A 40 -11.86 -12.39 -0.43
C CYS A 40 -11.64 -13.81 -0.97
N VAL A 41 -12.54 -14.29 -1.81
CA VAL A 41 -12.51 -15.68 -2.35
C VAL A 41 -11.27 -16.00 -3.17
N TYR A 42 -10.62 -14.97 -3.73
CA TYR A 42 -9.39 -15.10 -4.53
C TYR A 42 -8.10 -14.85 -3.73
N CYS A 43 -8.21 -14.59 -2.42
CA CYS A 43 -7.05 -14.16 -1.62
C CYS A 43 -6.18 -15.35 -1.23
N TYR A 44 -4.94 -15.37 -1.70
CA TYR A 44 -3.96 -16.38 -1.30
C TYR A 44 -3.59 -16.31 0.20
N GLY A 45 -3.75 -15.14 0.84
CA GLY A 45 -3.52 -14.97 2.27
C GLY A 45 -4.38 -15.87 3.15
N GLN A 46 -5.50 -16.40 2.62
CA GLN A 46 -6.30 -17.40 3.34
C GLN A 46 -5.61 -18.76 3.47
N LEU A 47 -4.65 -19.04 2.60
CA LEU A 47 -3.87 -20.29 2.59
C LEU A 47 -2.66 -20.21 3.54
N GLN A 48 -2.34 -19.03 4.06
CA GLN A 48 -1.20 -18.84 4.93
C GLN A 48 -1.51 -19.25 6.38
N GLN A 49 -0.55 -19.91 7.00
CA GLN A 49 -0.69 -20.41 8.38
C GLN A 49 -0.30 -19.39 9.45
N ASN A 50 0.45 -18.35 9.09
CA ASN A 50 1.02 -17.35 10.00
C ASN A 50 0.06 -16.18 10.30
N LYS A 51 -1.17 -16.47 10.68
CA LYS A 51 -2.19 -15.45 10.92
C LYS A 51 -1.88 -14.57 12.14
N GLY A 52 -2.20 -13.28 12.03
CA GLY A 52 -2.17 -12.35 13.15
C GLY A 52 -0.81 -11.72 13.46
N LYS A 53 0.24 -11.96 12.67
CA LYS A 53 1.52 -11.27 12.83
C LYS A 53 1.41 -9.81 12.39
N GLN A 54 2.09 -8.94 13.13
CA GLN A 54 2.15 -7.50 12.89
C GLN A 54 3.52 -6.98 13.27
N PHE A 55 4.04 -6.05 12.48
CA PHE A 55 5.27 -5.35 12.84
C PHE A 55 5.02 -4.27 13.90
N SER A 56 5.96 -4.11 14.83
CA SER A 56 5.98 -2.99 15.77
C SER A 56 6.43 -1.70 15.08
N ALA A 57 6.10 -0.55 15.68
CA ALA A 57 6.52 0.76 15.17
C ALA A 57 8.04 0.85 14.97
N ASP A 58 8.83 0.34 15.94
CA ASP A 58 10.29 0.38 15.88
C ASP A 58 10.87 -0.45 14.74
N ILE A 59 10.27 -1.63 14.46
CA ILE A 59 10.70 -2.47 13.34
C ILE A 59 10.38 -1.77 12.02
N ILE A 60 9.19 -1.18 11.89
CA ILE A 60 8.78 -0.46 10.68
C ILE A 60 9.70 0.75 10.45
N SER A 61 9.97 1.54 11.51
CA SER A 61 10.83 2.72 11.41
C SER A 61 12.23 2.34 10.94
N ARG A 62 12.88 1.35 11.58
CA ARG A 62 14.21 0.88 11.17
C ARG A 62 14.22 0.32 9.74
N PHE A 63 13.21 -0.47 9.39
CA PHE A 63 13.08 -1.00 8.03
C PHE A 63 13.06 0.13 6.98
N LEU A 64 12.31 1.21 7.23
CA LEU A 64 12.23 2.35 6.32
C LEU A 64 13.55 3.14 6.27
N ASP A 65 14.25 3.27 7.39
CA ASP A 65 15.56 3.90 7.45
C ASP A 65 16.60 3.08 6.65
N ASP A 66 16.67 1.77 6.90
CA ASP A 66 17.55 0.84 6.19
C ASP A 66 17.27 0.83 4.67
N CYS A 67 15.99 0.81 4.28
CA CYS A 67 15.60 0.87 2.87
C CYS A 67 16.11 2.13 2.18
N ALA A 68 15.99 3.29 2.82
CA ALA A 68 16.48 4.54 2.27
C ALA A 68 18.02 4.54 2.17
N GLU A 69 18.71 4.07 3.22
CA GLU A 69 20.17 3.99 3.28
C GLU A 69 20.75 3.13 2.17
N ILE A 70 20.20 1.93 1.93
CA ILE A 70 20.68 1.03 0.87
C ILE A 70 20.24 1.45 -0.54
N GLY A 71 19.42 2.51 -0.67
CA GLY A 71 19.03 3.09 -1.95
C GLY A 71 17.81 2.46 -2.61
N VAL A 72 16.90 1.83 -1.85
CA VAL A 72 15.54 1.50 -2.31
C VAL A 72 14.84 2.79 -2.74
N LYS A 73 14.01 2.74 -3.77
CA LYS A 73 13.32 3.93 -4.29
C LYS A 73 11.88 4.03 -3.82
N ALA A 74 11.19 2.90 -3.70
CA ALA A 74 9.79 2.89 -3.35
C ALA A 74 9.44 1.74 -2.40
N ILE A 75 8.49 2.01 -1.50
CA ILE A 75 7.83 1.01 -0.66
C ILE A 75 6.34 1.00 -0.99
N SER A 76 5.82 -0.17 -1.28
CA SER A 76 4.40 -0.39 -1.51
C SER A 76 3.82 -1.19 -0.36
N PHE A 77 2.93 -0.57 0.41
CA PHE A 77 2.17 -1.27 1.45
C PHE A 77 1.03 -2.05 0.80
N VAL A 78 1.34 -3.24 0.38
CA VAL A 78 0.47 -4.22 -0.26
C VAL A 78 0.98 -5.61 0.12
N SER A 79 0.32 -6.65 -0.21
CA SER A 79 0.67 -8.06 0.01
C SER A 79 -0.27 -8.73 1.00
N ASP A 80 0.22 -9.35 2.09
CA ASP A 80 -0.60 -10.07 3.05
C ASP A 80 -1.47 -9.13 3.88
N GLY A 81 -2.66 -9.58 4.24
CA GLY A 81 -3.57 -8.82 5.07
C GLY A 81 -4.07 -7.52 4.43
N GLU A 82 -4.46 -6.60 5.27
CA GLU A 82 -4.90 -5.25 4.92
C GLU A 82 -4.11 -4.23 5.74
N SER A 83 -3.32 -3.40 5.08
CA SER A 83 -2.40 -2.47 5.75
C SER A 83 -3.11 -1.48 6.67
N THR A 84 -4.38 -1.14 6.40
CA THR A 84 -5.20 -0.27 7.27
C THR A 84 -5.57 -0.92 8.61
N CYS A 85 -5.38 -2.24 8.76
CA CYS A 85 -5.50 -2.92 10.05
C CYS A 85 -4.30 -2.67 10.98
N SER A 86 -3.17 -2.20 10.44
CA SER A 86 -2.02 -1.81 11.26
C SER A 86 -2.23 -0.41 11.85
N PRO A 87 -2.06 -0.23 13.18
CA PRO A 87 -2.13 1.09 13.80
C PRO A 87 -1.00 2.02 13.37
N HIS A 88 0.06 1.46 12.76
CA HIS A 88 1.27 2.18 12.38
C HIS A 88 1.29 2.61 10.90
N LEU A 89 0.23 2.33 10.12
CA LEU A 89 0.23 2.60 8.68
C LEU A 89 0.50 4.07 8.34
N TYR A 90 -0.22 4.98 8.98
CA TYR A 90 -0.13 6.41 8.65
C TYR A 90 1.26 6.96 8.95
N ASP A 91 1.79 6.64 10.12
CA ASP A 91 3.13 7.07 10.54
C ASP A 91 4.22 6.45 9.67
N ALA A 92 4.02 5.20 9.23
CA ALA A 92 4.93 4.53 8.29
C ALA A 92 4.95 5.22 6.91
N ILE A 93 3.80 5.63 6.38
CA ILE A 93 3.72 6.39 5.12
C ILE A 93 4.47 7.73 5.26
N LEU A 94 4.21 8.47 6.33
CA LEU A 94 4.85 9.76 6.58
C LEU A 94 6.37 9.63 6.77
N LYS A 95 6.79 8.65 7.56
CA LYS A 95 8.21 8.33 7.79
C LYS A 95 8.92 7.96 6.48
N GLY A 96 8.32 7.09 5.67
CA GLY A 96 8.89 6.69 4.38
C GLY A 96 9.07 7.90 3.46
N LYS A 97 8.06 8.78 3.39
CA LYS A 97 8.15 10.04 2.62
C LYS A 97 9.25 10.96 3.13
N GLN A 98 9.39 11.11 4.45
CA GLN A 98 10.47 11.90 5.08
C GLN A 98 11.85 11.34 4.74
N ASN A 99 11.98 10.02 4.63
CA ASN A 99 13.20 9.34 4.21
C ASN A 99 13.49 9.44 2.68
N GLY A 100 12.64 10.13 1.92
CA GLY A 100 12.79 10.28 0.48
C GLY A 100 12.35 9.07 -0.35
N LEU A 101 11.60 8.15 0.26
CA LEU A 101 11.02 7.00 -0.44
C LEU A 101 9.70 7.39 -1.13
N ASP A 102 9.46 6.85 -2.31
CA ASP A 102 8.15 6.88 -2.94
C ASP A 102 7.23 5.89 -2.22
N MET A 103 6.13 6.39 -1.65
CA MET A 103 5.22 5.57 -0.86
C MET A 103 3.98 5.20 -1.65
N ALA A 104 3.61 3.93 -1.64
CA ALA A 104 2.42 3.42 -2.28
C ALA A 104 1.55 2.62 -1.30
N LEU A 105 0.24 2.67 -1.49
CA LEU A 105 -0.73 1.92 -0.71
C LEU A 105 -1.73 1.21 -1.61
N GLY A 106 -1.84 -0.12 -1.45
CA GLY A 106 -2.94 -0.92 -1.97
C GLY A 106 -3.85 -1.34 -0.83
N THR A 107 -5.14 -1.05 -0.92
CA THR A 107 -6.08 -1.26 0.18
C THR A 107 -7.47 -1.67 -0.29
N ASN A 108 -8.22 -2.37 0.55
CA ASN A 108 -9.65 -2.55 0.37
C ASN A 108 -10.45 -1.27 0.72
N GLY A 109 -9.83 -0.30 1.37
CA GLY A 109 -10.37 1.02 1.65
C GLY A 109 -11.34 1.10 2.84
N TYR A 110 -11.71 -0.03 3.45
CA TYR A 110 -12.78 -0.05 4.46
C TYR A 110 -12.41 0.65 5.78
N LEU A 111 -11.16 0.50 6.24
CA LEU A 111 -10.67 1.11 7.48
C LEU A 111 -9.84 2.38 7.26
N LEU A 112 -9.75 2.89 6.03
CA LEU A 112 -9.12 4.19 5.82
C LEU A 112 -9.89 5.27 6.61
N LYS A 113 -9.14 6.02 7.41
CA LYS A 113 -9.69 7.07 8.28
C LYS A 113 -9.77 8.38 7.51
N ASP A 114 -10.98 8.86 7.33
CA ASP A 114 -11.25 10.05 6.54
C ASP A 114 -10.50 11.28 7.08
N GLU A 115 -10.38 11.41 8.40
CA GLU A 115 -9.62 12.47 9.08
C GLU A 115 -8.10 12.44 8.85
N ARG A 116 -7.55 11.27 8.46
CA ARG A 116 -6.12 11.11 8.19
C ARG A 116 -5.77 11.22 6.69
N LEU A 117 -6.78 11.30 5.80
CA LEU A 117 -6.53 11.33 4.35
C LEU A 117 -5.67 12.53 3.93
N LEU A 118 -5.93 13.71 4.49
CA LEU A 118 -5.18 14.91 4.11
C LEU A 118 -3.70 14.86 4.52
N GLU A 119 -3.36 14.05 5.52
CA GLU A 119 -1.98 13.84 5.93
C GLU A 119 -1.24 12.90 4.96
N ILE A 120 -1.87 11.80 4.55
CA ILE A 120 -1.18 10.76 3.78
C ILE A 120 -1.26 10.94 2.28
N LEU A 121 -2.31 11.55 1.73
CA LEU A 121 -2.43 11.71 0.27
C LEU A 121 -1.26 12.48 -0.34
N PRO A 122 -0.75 13.57 0.24
CA PRO A 122 0.44 14.26 -0.28
C PRO A 122 1.73 13.43 -0.14
N ALA A 123 1.77 12.47 0.79
CA ALA A 123 2.91 11.60 1.02
C ALA A 123 2.93 10.39 0.09
N LEU A 124 1.79 10.03 -0.50
CA LEU A 124 1.66 8.91 -1.41
C LEU A 124 1.94 9.32 -2.86
N THR A 125 2.74 8.51 -3.55
CA THR A 125 2.90 8.56 -4.99
C THR A 125 1.79 7.78 -5.70
N TYR A 126 1.23 6.78 -5.01
CA TYR A 126 0.23 5.88 -5.59
C TYR A 126 -0.73 5.35 -4.52
N LEU A 127 -2.03 5.47 -4.78
CA LEU A 127 -3.10 4.88 -3.96
C LEU A 127 -4.02 4.04 -4.84
N ARG A 128 -4.16 2.75 -4.50
CA ARG A 128 -5.02 1.81 -5.21
C ARG A 128 -6.08 1.23 -4.29
N PHE A 129 -7.33 1.31 -4.73
CA PHE A 129 -8.44 0.62 -4.10
C PHE A 129 -8.76 -0.69 -4.83
N ASN A 130 -8.87 -1.78 -4.08
CA ASN A 130 -9.27 -3.07 -4.62
C ASN A 130 -10.79 -3.20 -4.59
N ILE A 131 -11.44 -2.89 -5.71
CA ILE A 131 -12.88 -3.05 -5.92
C ILE A 131 -13.09 -4.02 -7.08
N THR A 132 -13.71 -5.17 -6.79
CA THR A 132 -13.87 -6.26 -7.77
C THR A 132 -15.29 -6.34 -8.34
N ALA A 133 -16.26 -5.65 -7.72
CA ALA A 133 -17.62 -5.57 -8.20
C ALA A 133 -18.27 -4.24 -7.80
N ALA A 134 -19.17 -3.72 -8.63
CA ALA A 134 -19.94 -2.50 -8.34
C ALA A 134 -21.30 -2.79 -7.66
N ASN A 135 -21.83 -4.00 -7.82
CA ASN A 135 -23.08 -4.41 -7.19
C ASN A 135 -22.79 -4.84 -5.74
N PRO A 136 -23.53 -4.35 -4.72
CA PRO A 136 -23.26 -4.62 -3.31
C PRO A 136 -23.29 -6.09 -2.93
N GLU A 137 -24.23 -6.87 -3.47
CA GLU A 137 -24.37 -8.30 -3.20
C GLU A 137 -23.17 -9.07 -3.76
N ARG A 138 -22.79 -8.76 -5.01
CA ARG A 138 -21.63 -9.39 -5.65
C ARG A 138 -20.32 -8.97 -4.99
N TYR A 139 -20.22 -7.71 -4.54
CA TYR A 139 -19.09 -7.23 -3.76
C TYR A 139 -18.92 -8.02 -2.47
N ALA A 140 -20.03 -8.17 -1.71
CA ALA A 140 -20.03 -8.92 -0.46
C ALA A 140 -19.62 -10.40 -0.65
N GLU A 141 -20.15 -11.03 -1.70
CA GLU A 141 -19.82 -12.43 -2.04
C GLU A 141 -18.32 -12.59 -2.35
N ILE A 142 -17.76 -11.73 -3.20
CA ILE A 142 -16.36 -11.83 -3.63
C ILE A 142 -15.41 -11.47 -2.48
N HIS A 143 -15.74 -10.42 -1.71
CA HIS A 143 -14.87 -9.90 -0.66
C HIS A 143 -15.10 -10.56 0.71
N GLY A 144 -16.10 -11.42 0.85
CA GLY A 144 -16.42 -12.09 2.12
C GLY A 144 -16.73 -11.11 3.24
N CYS A 145 -17.50 -10.06 2.94
CA CYS A 145 -17.89 -8.99 3.87
C CYS A 145 -19.40 -8.70 3.81
N GLN A 146 -19.86 -7.72 4.56
CA GLN A 146 -21.24 -7.25 4.47
C GLN A 146 -21.44 -6.39 3.23
N ARG A 147 -22.63 -6.43 2.62
CA ARG A 147 -22.95 -5.69 1.37
C ARG A 147 -22.81 -4.17 1.54
N GLU A 148 -23.02 -3.66 2.75
CA GLU A 148 -22.91 -2.23 3.08
C GLU A 148 -21.47 -1.71 3.03
N CYS A 149 -20.47 -2.61 3.12
CA CYS A 149 -19.06 -2.22 3.11
C CYS A 149 -18.66 -1.44 1.86
N ILE A 150 -19.25 -1.76 0.69
CA ILE A 150 -18.98 -1.05 -0.55
C ILE A 150 -19.33 0.45 -0.45
N HIS A 151 -20.40 0.80 0.27
CA HIS A 151 -20.82 2.21 0.40
C HIS A 151 -19.78 3.03 1.15
N LYS A 152 -19.18 2.47 2.24
CA LYS A 152 -18.07 3.12 2.95
C LYS A 152 -16.86 3.29 2.03
N VAL A 153 -16.47 2.25 1.30
CA VAL A 153 -15.32 2.30 0.40
C VAL A 153 -15.52 3.35 -0.70
N VAL A 154 -16.71 3.37 -1.33
CA VAL A 154 -17.03 4.37 -2.36
C VAL A 154 -17.04 5.79 -1.78
N SER A 155 -17.55 5.97 -0.55
CA SER A 155 -17.49 7.26 0.14
C SER A 155 -16.06 7.73 0.35
N THR A 156 -15.18 6.85 0.84
CA THR A 156 -13.76 7.15 1.05
C THR A 156 -13.06 7.51 -0.27
N ILE A 157 -13.32 6.78 -1.36
CA ILE A 157 -12.78 7.11 -2.68
C ILE A 157 -13.21 8.51 -3.14
N ARG A 158 -14.50 8.82 -3.00
CA ARG A 158 -15.01 10.16 -3.35
C ARG A 158 -14.31 11.25 -2.56
N GLN A 159 -14.09 11.02 -1.28
CA GLN A 159 -13.37 11.97 -0.43
C GLN A 159 -11.92 12.14 -0.87
N CYS A 160 -11.21 11.05 -1.18
CA CYS A 160 -9.86 11.13 -1.75
C CYS A 160 -9.84 11.96 -3.04
N MET A 161 -10.80 11.74 -3.94
CA MET A 161 -10.92 12.52 -5.20
C MET A 161 -11.18 14.00 -4.96
N VAL A 162 -12.04 14.34 -3.98
CA VAL A 162 -12.32 15.73 -3.60
C VAL A 162 -11.07 16.39 -3.04
N LEU A 163 -10.37 15.74 -2.10
CA LEU A 163 -9.12 16.26 -1.52
C LEU A 163 -8.03 16.41 -2.58
N LYS A 164 -7.86 15.40 -3.45
CA LYS A 164 -6.93 15.49 -4.58
C LYS A 164 -7.17 16.73 -5.42
N LYS A 165 -8.42 17.01 -5.77
CA LYS A 165 -8.79 18.17 -6.60
C LYS A 165 -8.59 19.50 -5.86
N ILE A 166 -9.03 19.60 -4.61
CA ILE A 166 -8.94 20.85 -3.82
C ILE A 166 -7.50 21.24 -3.55
N HIS A 167 -6.65 20.25 -3.24
CA HIS A 167 -5.25 20.48 -2.86
C HIS A 167 -4.26 20.25 -4.00
N ASN A 168 -4.75 20.03 -5.24
CA ASN A 168 -3.94 19.79 -6.44
C ASN A 168 -2.87 18.71 -6.21
N LEU A 169 -3.25 17.56 -5.62
CA LEU A 169 -2.34 16.46 -5.30
C LEU A 169 -2.05 15.60 -6.53
N GLU A 170 -0.85 15.05 -6.62
CA GLU A 170 -0.41 14.18 -7.72
C GLU A 170 -0.75 12.69 -7.52
N VAL A 171 -1.10 12.28 -6.31
CA VAL A 171 -1.42 10.88 -5.95
C VAL A 171 -2.57 10.28 -6.76
#